data_6952cd7ae30c7866ff7d1f222db736aa
#
_entry.id   6952cd7ae30c7866ff7d1f222db736aa
#
_cell.length_a   1.000
_cell.length_b   1.000
_cell.length_c   1.000
_cell.angle_alpha   90.00
_cell.angle_beta   90.00
_cell.angle_gamma   90.00
#
_symmetry.space_group_name_H-M   'P 1'
#
loop_
_entity.id
_entity.type
_entity.pdbx_description
1 polymer ?
#
loop_
_entity_poly.entity_id
_entity_poly.type
_entity_poly.pdbx_seq_one_letter_code
_entity_poly.pdbx_strand_id
1 'polypeptide(L)'
;MEEKRIHNLSVLTTGVEQSAVIQMAGKAHLCLARGESAAAWLAAQGVTTVEQVGEKPSLNFNASQWRERLFARIPSGDTQFSVFYATSIQPAFLDRLAGELAGISRTVEWLDGAALPHNLPTQAAGLLGGSLQSIDILALINTDYPVFSPALPVLIHCAGFASQVAHLSSMLAQVYPPEHPLFIRMEKPGSAVPWQETTLAGLQGLPERVDAVFIAPCAPDTSLENFMQLIARLRAPDGCPWDRKQTHASLRPYLLEETYEALEQLDKNNMEGLKEELGDLLLQIALHAQIAAEANTFNITQVLQQINRKIVSRHPHVFGSVSVKNDRDVVQNWEKLKELERSAKGKEQHSSLLDGIPQILPALAQAQSIQERAARVGFDWPDIEPVLAKVLEEMREVSEVQNERERAQELGDLLFAVVNLVRWYGVDAESALRCTNQKFRRRFAYIESAAQMTGRELQNMTLEEMDTYWEESKKLDEP
;
A
#
# COMPACT_ATOMS: atom_id res chain seq x y z
N MET A 1 -22.24 -7.76 21.75
CA MET A 1 -21.25 -6.90 21.04
C MET A 1 -20.75 -5.88 22.07
N GLU A 2 -19.59 -6.13 22.65
CA GLU A 2 -18.95 -5.18 23.55
C GLU A 2 -18.33 -4.06 22.69
N GLU A 3 -18.82 -2.83 22.85
CA GLU A 3 -18.20 -1.65 22.29
C GLU A 3 -16.74 -1.56 22.78
N LYS A 4 -15.78 -1.53 21.85
CA LYS A 4 -14.38 -1.21 22.17
C LYS A 4 -14.36 0.19 22.78
N ARG A 5 -14.13 0.29 24.10
CA ARG A 5 -14.01 1.57 24.78
C ARG A 5 -12.64 2.18 24.47
N ILE A 6 -12.67 3.35 23.86
CA ILE A 6 -11.47 4.18 23.66
C ILE A 6 -11.23 4.93 24.96
N HIS A 7 -10.09 4.71 25.60
CA HIS A 7 -9.69 5.45 26.80
C HIS A 7 -8.70 6.54 26.42
N ASN A 8 -9.04 7.78 26.70
CA ASN A 8 -8.17 8.93 26.46
C ASN A 8 -7.49 9.34 27.76
N LEU A 9 -6.15 9.41 27.72
CA LEU A 9 -5.32 9.93 28.81
C LEU A 9 -4.80 11.30 28.40
N SER A 10 -5.08 12.33 29.20
CA SER A 10 -4.56 13.68 28.97
C SER A 10 -3.63 14.09 30.10
N VAL A 11 -2.44 14.56 29.75
CA VAL A 11 -1.47 15.14 30.72
C VAL A 11 -1.40 16.64 30.46
N LEU A 12 -1.77 17.42 31.43
CA LEU A 12 -1.89 18.88 31.32
C LEU A 12 -0.87 19.58 32.21
N THR A 13 -0.24 20.62 31.68
CA THR A 13 0.65 21.52 32.43
C THR A 13 0.26 22.97 32.19
N THR A 14 0.73 23.86 33.05
CA THR A 14 0.44 25.30 32.98
C THR A 14 1.00 25.93 31.70
N GLY A 15 0.16 26.68 30.94
CA GLY A 15 0.58 27.46 29.78
C GLY A 15 -0.21 27.24 28.47
N VAL A 16 -1.24 26.40 28.49
CA VAL A 16 -2.08 26.09 27.30
C VAL A 16 -3.32 27.02 27.29
N GLU A 17 -3.82 27.35 26.09
CA GLU A 17 -5.11 28.08 25.98
C GLU A 17 -6.25 27.31 26.64
N GLN A 18 -7.02 27.97 27.48
CA GLN A 18 -8.03 27.39 28.35
C GLN A 18 -9.12 26.62 27.57
N SER A 19 -9.50 27.09 26.39
CA SER A 19 -10.52 26.46 25.54
C SER A 19 -10.12 25.08 25.01
N ALA A 20 -8.86 24.93 24.56
CA ALA A 20 -8.33 23.66 24.08
C ALA A 20 -8.20 22.62 25.19
N VAL A 21 -7.80 23.06 26.39
CA VAL A 21 -7.69 22.22 27.60
C VAL A 21 -9.05 21.66 28.02
N ILE A 22 -10.09 22.49 28.05
CA ILE A 22 -11.45 22.07 28.43
C ILE A 22 -11.98 21.02 27.44
N GLN A 23 -11.78 21.24 26.14
CA GLN A 23 -12.28 20.32 25.13
C GLN A 23 -11.57 18.96 25.17
N MET A 24 -10.25 18.93 25.43
CA MET A 24 -9.50 17.69 25.61
C MET A 24 -9.83 16.97 26.91
N ALA A 25 -9.89 17.70 28.02
CA ALA A 25 -10.19 17.15 29.33
C ALA A 25 -11.60 16.55 29.43
N GLY A 26 -12.59 17.12 28.71
CA GLY A 26 -13.95 16.59 28.65
C GLY A 26 -14.08 15.25 27.93
N LYS A 27 -13.06 14.84 27.14
CA LYS A 27 -13.00 13.56 26.43
C LYS A 27 -12.09 12.53 27.11
N ALA A 28 -11.37 12.92 28.14
CA ALA A 28 -10.39 12.06 28.81
C ALA A 28 -11.04 11.26 29.95
N HIS A 29 -10.69 9.99 30.07
CA HIS A 29 -11.09 9.16 31.21
C HIS A 29 -10.20 9.41 32.45
N LEU A 30 -9.00 9.93 32.23
CA LEU A 30 -8.08 10.33 33.29
C LEU A 30 -7.31 11.57 32.84
N CYS A 31 -7.29 12.60 33.68
CA CYS A 31 -6.51 13.81 33.48
C CYS A 31 -5.38 13.88 34.52
N LEU A 32 -4.14 14.07 34.07
CA LEU A 32 -3.02 14.33 34.97
C LEU A 32 -2.73 15.83 34.99
N ALA A 33 -2.83 16.46 36.15
CA ALA A 33 -2.59 17.88 36.31
C ALA A 33 -1.32 18.13 37.12
N ARG A 34 -0.44 19.01 36.63
CA ARG A 34 0.76 19.42 37.36
C ARG A 34 0.46 20.59 38.26
N GLY A 35 0.57 20.36 39.60
CA GLY A 35 0.34 21.34 40.64
C GLY A 35 -1.12 21.50 41.04
N GLU A 36 -1.33 22.04 42.26
CA GLU A 36 -2.68 22.20 42.84
C GLU A 36 -3.57 23.17 42.06
N SER A 37 -2.98 24.21 41.49
CA SER A 37 -3.72 25.22 40.73
C SER A 37 -4.32 24.64 39.42
N ALA A 38 -3.60 23.77 38.73
CA ALA A 38 -4.08 23.14 37.50
C ALA A 38 -5.16 22.10 37.80
N ALA A 39 -5.01 21.31 38.86
CA ALA A 39 -6.00 20.35 39.32
C ALA A 39 -7.31 21.02 39.78
N ALA A 40 -7.19 22.09 40.59
CA ALA A 40 -8.34 22.84 41.04
C ALA A 40 -9.10 23.54 39.89
N TRP A 41 -8.37 24.08 38.91
CA TRP A 41 -8.95 24.69 37.73
C TRP A 41 -9.73 23.68 36.88
N LEU A 42 -9.14 22.49 36.60
CA LEU A 42 -9.83 21.44 35.86
C LEU A 42 -11.09 20.92 36.57
N ALA A 43 -11.01 20.75 37.90
CA ALA A 43 -12.17 20.36 38.69
C ALA A 43 -13.27 21.41 38.62
N ALA A 44 -12.94 22.71 38.63
CA ALA A 44 -13.90 23.82 38.47
C ALA A 44 -14.54 23.85 37.08
N GLN A 45 -13.91 23.27 36.06
CA GLN A 45 -14.46 23.11 34.70
C GLN A 45 -15.28 21.80 34.51
N GLY A 46 -15.53 21.06 35.59
CA GLY A 46 -16.36 19.85 35.55
C GLY A 46 -15.61 18.57 35.11
N VAL A 47 -14.28 18.57 35.09
CA VAL A 47 -13.48 17.37 34.82
C VAL A 47 -13.45 16.50 36.07
N THR A 48 -14.10 15.33 36.03
CA THR A 48 -14.34 14.49 37.21
C THR A 48 -13.21 13.56 37.59
N THR A 49 -12.23 13.34 36.68
CA THR A 49 -11.11 12.41 36.86
C THR A 49 -9.80 13.14 36.71
N VAL A 50 -9.39 13.90 37.73
CA VAL A 50 -8.14 14.62 37.76
C VAL A 50 -7.21 14.02 38.82
N GLU A 51 -5.98 13.63 38.41
CA GLU A 51 -4.94 13.21 39.33
C GLU A 51 -3.82 14.25 39.36
N GLN A 52 -3.46 14.71 40.55
CA GLN A 52 -2.43 15.72 40.74
C GLN A 52 -1.02 15.09 40.65
N VAL A 53 -0.17 15.63 39.76
CA VAL A 53 1.25 15.30 39.66
C VAL A 53 2.07 16.39 40.32
N GLY A 54 3.03 16.04 41.17
CA GLY A 54 3.88 16.99 41.90
C GLY A 54 4.63 17.97 41.01
N GLU A 55 4.90 19.17 41.48
CA GLU A 55 5.50 20.29 40.74
C GLU A 55 6.90 20.02 40.17
N LYS A 56 7.66 19.07 40.71
CA LYS A 56 8.95 18.61 40.17
C LYS A 56 8.91 17.08 40.13
N PRO A 57 8.86 16.45 38.96
CA PRO A 57 9.22 15.05 38.89
C PRO A 57 10.67 14.95 39.40
N SER A 58 10.87 14.33 40.56
CA SER A 58 12.18 14.04 41.08
C SER A 58 12.92 13.17 40.07
N LEU A 59 14.26 13.27 40.00
CA LEU A 59 15.13 12.41 39.18
C LEU A 59 14.92 10.90 39.45
N ASN A 60 14.19 10.55 40.50
CA ASN A 60 13.83 9.20 40.92
C ASN A 60 12.38 8.79 40.53
N PHE A 61 11.83 9.35 39.46
CA PHE A 61 10.53 8.96 38.96
C PHE A 61 10.54 7.50 38.52
N ASN A 62 9.79 6.66 39.23
CA ASN A 62 9.65 5.25 38.91
C ASN A 62 8.49 5.07 37.93
N ALA A 63 8.81 4.96 36.63
CA ALA A 63 7.86 4.76 35.56
C ALA A 63 6.98 3.50 35.78
N SER A 64 7.55 2.45 36.37
CA SER A 64 6.83 1.22 36.69
C SER A 64 5.73 1.43 37.75
N GLN A 65 5.95 2.30 38.75
CA GLN A 65 4.90 2.63 39.75
C GLN A 65 3.75 3.43 39.13
N TRP A 66 4.03 4.29 38.17
CA TRP A 66 3.00 5.02 37.43
C TRP A 66 2.23 4.10 36.51
N ARG A 67 2.90 3.19 35.87
CA ARG A 67 2.29 2.12 35.08
C ARG A 67 1.28 1.32 35.94
N GLU A 68 1.70 0.83 37.09
CA GLU A 68 0.80 0.10 38.03
C GLU A 68 -0.42 0.92 38.46
N ARG A 69 -0.24 2.23 38.75
CA ARG A 69 -1.33 3.12 39.12
C ARG A 69 -2.29 3.39 37.97
N LEU A 70 -1.79 3.55 36.74
CA LEU A 70 -2.60 3.69 35.54
C LEU A 70 -3.41 2.40 35.27
N PHE A 71 -2.76 1.25 35.37
CA PHE A 71 -3.42 -0.05 35.16
C PHE A 71 -4.44 -0.43 36.23
N ALA A 72 -4.23 -0.04 37.46
CA ALA A 72 -5.19 -0.31 38.53
C ALA A 72 -6.55 0.40 38.31
N ARG A 73 -6.62 1.41 37.44
CA ARG A 73 -7.81 2.20 37.14
C ARG A 73 -8.41 1.93 35.76
N ILE A 74 -7.73 1.17 34.91
CA ILE A 74 -8.18 0.85 33.56
C ILE A 74 -8.58 -0.62 33.51
N PRO A 75 -9.83 -0.97 33.14
CA PRO A 75 -10.26 -2.36 33.06
C PRO A 75 -9.37 -3.15 32.08
N SER A 76 -9.05 -4.41 32.46
CA SER A 76 -8.34 -5.34 31.61
C SER A 76 -9.17 -5.70 30.37
N GLY A 77 -8.70 -5.37 29.20
CA GLY A 77 -9.30 -5.68 27.89
C GLY A 77 -8.52 -5.02 26.78
N ASP A 78 -8.80 -5.40 25.55
CA ASP A 78 -8.19 -4.87 24.31
C ASP A 78 -8.47 -3.35 24.21
N THR A 79 -7.59 -2.53 24.75
CA THR A 79 -7.76 -1.08 24.89
C THR A 79 -6.81 -0.32 23.98
N GLN A 80 -7.36 0.60 23.23
CA GLN A 80 -6.60 1.57 22.45
C GLN A 80 -6.48 2.84 23.28
N PHE A 81 -5.25 3.31 23.52
CA PHE A 81 -4.99 4.54 24.27
C PHE A 81 -4.58 5.65 23.31
N SER A 82 -5.15 6.82 23.48
CA SER A 82 -4.64 8.06 22.94
C SER A 82 -4.08 8.88 24.10
N VAL A 83 -2.80 9.21 24.07
CA VAL A 83 -2.16 10.03 25.10
C VAL A 83 -2.04 11.44 24.55
N PHE A 84 -2.80 12.36 25.12
CA PHE A 84 -2.70 13.78 24.83
C PHE A 84 -1.94 14.45 25.93
N TYR A 85 -0.94 15.26 25.62
CA TYR A 85 -0.33 16.11 26.61
C TYR A 85 0.04 17.48 26.06
N ALA A 86 -0.03 18.48 26.92
CA ALA A 86 0.32 19.86 26.62
C ALA A 86 1.34 20.31 27.64
N THR A 87 2.58 20.65 27.25
CA THR A 87 3.61 20.85 28.25
C THR A 87 4.79 21.73 27.97
N SER A 88 5.43 22.15 29.07
CA SER A 88 6.82 22.47 29.26
C SER A 88 7.62 21.34 29.98
N ILE A 89 7.27 20.06 29.81
CA ILE A 89 7.95 18.91 30.47
C ILE A 89 9.22 18.54 29.70
N GLN A 90 10.25 18.12 30.43
CA GLN A 90 11.51 17.69 29.80
C GLN A 90 11.32 16.44 28.93
N PRO A 91 11.92 16.41 27.72
CA PRO A 91 11.78 15.29 26.76
C PRO A 91 12.07 13.91 27.36
N ALA A 92 13.10 13.80 28.21
CA ALA A 92 13.49 12.55 28.85
C ALA A 92 12.43 11.87 29.74
N PHE A 93 11.45 12.61 30.24
CA PHE A 93 10.31 12.03 30.97
C PHE A 93 9.33 11.37 30.01
N LEU A 94 9.12 12.00 28.90
CA LEU A 94 8.18 11.55 27.88
C LEU A 94 8.68 10.33 27.15
N ASP A 95 9.99 10.27 26.87
CA ASP A 95 10.63 9.10 26.26
C ASP A 95 10.49 7.86 27.15
N ARG A 96 10.61 8.04 28.48
CA ARG A 96 10.38 6.93 29.43
C ARG A 96 8.93 6.53 29.49
N LEU A 97 8.00 7.47 29.52
CA LEU A 97 6.56 7.20 29.53
C LEU A 97 6.14 6.52 28.21
N ALA A 98 6.61 7.02 27.08
CA ALA A 98 6.38 6.40 25.77
C ALA A 98 6.96 4.98 25.68
N GLY A 99 8.16 4.76 26.19
CA GLY A 99 8.79 3.43 26.26
C GLY A 99 7.99 2.43 27.09
N GLU A 100 7.46 2.85 28.23
CA GLU A 100 6.62 2.01 29.10
C GLU A 100 5.23 1.75 28.51
N LEU A 101 4.71 2.67 27.71
CA LEU A 101 3.41 2.54 27.02
C LEU A 101 3.52 1.88 25.65
N ALA A 102 4.70 1.79 25.06
CA ALA A 102 4.91 1.23 23.71
C ALA A 102 4.46 -0.23 23.54
N GLY A 103 4.40 -1.01 24.65
CA GLY A 103 3.84 -2.36 24.64
C GLY A 103 2.30 -2.43 24.62
N ILE A 104 1.61 -1.29 24.76
CA ILE A 104 0.18 -1.24 25.08
C ILE A 104 -0.61 -0.35 24.10
N SER A 105 0.02 0.70 23.55
CA SER A 105 -0.62 1.65 22.62
C SER A 105 0.13 1.76 21.31
N ARG A 106 -0.62 1.77 20.22
CA ARG A 106 -0.07 1.97 18.87
C ARG A 106 -0.12 3.43 18.40
N THR A 107 -0.73 4.33 19.15
CA THR A 107 -0.87 5.72 18.75
C THR A 107 -0.62 6.61 19.96
N VAL A 108 0.50 7.29 20.00
CA VAL A 108 0.79 8.36 20.95
C VAL A 108 0.65 9.66 20.17
N GLU A 109 -0.45 10.37 20.36
CA GLU A 109 -0.64 11.70 19.80
C GLU A 109 -0.10 12.74 20.80
N TRP A 110 0.93 13.45 20.41
CA TRP A 110 1.53 14.49 21.21
C TRP A 110 0.97 15.86 20.78
N LEU A 111 0.28 16.53 21.68
CA LEU A 111 -0.08 17.94 21.53
C LEU A 111 0.75 18.74 22.54
N ASP A 112 1.89 19.22 22.12
CA ASP A 112 2.65 20.20 22.88
C ASP A 112 2.16 21.61 22.54
N GLY A 113 1.36 22.20 23.39
CA GLY A 113 0.91 23.59 23.23
C GLY A 113 2.07 24.62 23.28
N ALA A 114 3.23 24.22 23.79
CA ALA A 114 4.45 25.02 23.76
C ALA A 114 5.36 24.70 22.57
N ALA A 115 5.20 23.50 21.94
CA ALA A 115 5.97 23.05 20.79
C ALA A 115 5.17 23.16 19.47
N LEU A 116 3.92 23.58 19.48
CA LEU A 116 3.38 24.22 18.29
C LEU A 116 4.38 25.33 17.94
N PRO A 117 5.02 25.27 16.78
CA PRO A 117 6.09 26.22 16.46
C PRO A 117 5.47 27.62 16.46
N HIS A 118 5.62 28.33 17.58
CA HIS A 118 5.13 29.71 17.76
C HIS A 118 5.67 30.67 16.70
N ASN A 119 6.55 30.18 15.83
CA ASN A 119 7.19 30.90 14.75
C ASN A 119 7.12 30.19 13.41
N LEU A 120 6.21 29.23 13.19
CA LEU A 120 5.95 28.77 11.82
C LEU A 120 5.49 29.96 10.99
N PRO A 121 5.90 30.10 9.74
CA PRO A 121 5.34 31.09 8.82
C PRO A 121 3.81 30.98 8.82
N THR A 122 3.11 32.09 8.66
CA THR A 122 1.64 32.17 8.70
C THR A 122 0.99 31.11 7.79
N GLN A 123 1.65 30.76 6.69
CA GLN A 123 1.22 29.69 5.78
C GLN A 123 1.22 28.32 6.45
N ALA A 124 2.26 27.97 7.21
CA ALA A 124 2.33 26.70 7.93
C ALA A 124 1.37 26.66 9.12
N ALA A 125 1.16 27.77 9.80
CA ALA A 125 0.17 27.90 10.88
C ALA A 125 -1.27 27.70 10.36
N GLY A 126 -1.57 28.16 9.15
CA GLY A 126 -2.86 27.92 8.47
C GLY A 126 -3.08 26.45 8.05
N LEU A 127 -2.00 25.70 7.86
CA LEU A 127 -2.04 24.28 7.50
C LEU A 127 -2.31 23.34 8.70
N LEU A 128 -2.18 23.86 9.93
CA LEU A 128 -2.40 23.11 11.18
C LEU A 128 -3.88 22.85 11.52
N GLY A 129 -4.80 23.11 10.62
CA GLY A 129 -6.27 23.10 10.76
C GLY A 129 -6.93 21.93 11.49
N GLY A 130 -6.35 21.44 12.59
CA GLY A 130 -6.95 20.53 13.56
C GLY A 130 -6.27 19.17 13.71
N SER A 131 -5.33 18.77 12.86
CA SER A 131 -4.63 17.48 12.98
C SER A 131 -3.16 17.62 12.62
N LEU A 132 -2.26 17.17 13.48
CA LEU A 132 -0.82 17.14 13.28
C LEU A 132 -0.31 15.75 13.65
N GLN A 133 0.44 15.11 12.74
CA GLN A 133 1.20 13.90 13.03
C GLN A 133 2.56 14.32 13.59
N SER A 134 2.93 13.80 14.75
CA SER A 134 4.23 14.07 15.37
C SER A 134 5.00 12.76 15.49
N ILE A 135 6.20 12.71 14.94
CA ILE A 135 6.98 11.47 14.76
C ILE A 135 8.42 11.74 15.18
N ASP A 136 9.00 10.82 15.95
CA ASP A 136 10.44 10.81 16.20
C ASP A 136 11.16 10.18 15.00
N ILE A 137 12.26 10.78 14.57
CA ILE A 137 13.08 10.28 13.45
C ILE A 137 13.53 8.83 13.67
N LEU A 138 13.70 8.40 14.92
CA LEU A 138 14.05 7.01 15.25
C LEU A 138 13.02 5.98 14.75
N ALA A 139 11.76 6.38 14.63
CA ALA A 139 10.72 5.52 14.06
C ALA A 139 10.85 5.39 12.53
N LEU A 140 11.62 6.26 11.89
CA LEU A 140 11.76 6.36 10.44
C LEU A 140 13.12 5.89 9.91
N ILE A 141 14.16 5.84 10.74
CA ILE A 141 15.54 5.53 10.29
C ILE A 141 15.73 4.15 9.68
N ASN A 142 14.83 3.22 9.97
CA ASN A 142 14.85 1.85 9.45
C ASN A 142 13.67 1.57 8.49
N THR A 143 13.01 2.61 7.99
CA THR A 143 11.90 2.47 7.03
C THR A 143 12.34 2.97 5.66
N ASP A 144 11.93 2.26 4.63
CA ASP A 144 12.18 2.63 3.23
C ASP A 144 11.05 3.48 2.65
N TYR A 145 9.94 3.62 3.38
CA TYR A 145 8.73 4.35 2.96
C TYR A 145 8.11 5.09 4.16
N PRO A 146 7.53 6.29 3.98
CA PRO A 146 6.86 7.02 5.06
C PRO A 146 5.69 6.24 5.65
N VAL A 147 5.69 6.04 6.97
CA VAL A 147 4.64 5.30 7.70
C VAL A 147 3.57 6.24 8.29
N PHE A 148 3.29 7.33 7.60
CA PHE A 148 2.31 8.34 8.00
C PHE A 148 1.49 8.82 6.78
N SER A 149 0.33 9.42 7.04
CA SER A 149 -0.55 9.93 5.98
C SER A 149 0.00 11.22 5.37
N PRO A 150 0.21 11.30 4.04
CA PRO A 150 0.68 12.52 3.39
C PRO A 150 -0.37 13.64 3.35
N ALA A 151 -1.64 13.32 3.55
CA ALA A 151 -2.73 14.31 3.56
C ALA A 151 -2.85 15.09 4.87
N LEU A 152 -2.02 14.77 5.87
CA LEU A 152 -1.96 15.48 7.15
C LEU A 152 -0.59 16.13 7.33
N PRO A 153 -0.52 17.30 7.99
CA PRO A 153 0.77 17.91 8.33
C PRO A 153 1.56 17.00 9.27
N VAL A 154 2.87 16.93 9.08
CA VAL A 154 3.76 16.05 9.82
C VAL A 154 4.89 16.86 10.43
N LEU A 155 5.14 16.65 11.73
CA LEU A 155 6.30 17.17 12.46
C LEU A 155 7.24 16.00 12.78
N ILE A 156 8.44 16.02 12.24
CA ILE A 156 9.48 15.04 12.51
C ILE A 156 10.50 15.65 13.46
N HIS A 157 10.72 15.02 14.60
CA HIS A 157 11.72 15.41 15.58
C HIS A 157 13.05 14.74 15.23
N CYS A 158 14.08 15.53 14.96
CA CYS A 158 15.38 15.06 14.47
C CYS A 158 16.52 15.27 15.47
N ALA A 159 16.26 15.72 16.70
CA ALA A 159 17.27 16.09 17.67
C ALA A 159 18.31 14.97 17.89
N GLY A 160 19.58 15.29 17.68
CA GLY A 160 20.70 14.34 17.84
C GLY A 160 20.94 13.37 16.67
N PHE A 161 20.16 13.41 15.59
CA PHE A 161 20.25 12.47 14.46
C PHE A 161 20.51 13.17 13.11
N ALA A 162 21.34 14.16 13.09
CA ALA A 162 21.69 14.96 11.93
C ALA A 162 22.15 14.14 10.71
N SER A 163 22.88 13.03 10.93
CA SER A 163 23.34 12.14 9.86
C SER A 163 22.21 11.39 9.12
N GLN A 164 21.00 11.40 9.66
CA GLN A 164 19.84 10.69 9.09
C GLN A 164 19.01 11.54 8.11
N VAL A 165 19.33 12.83 7.96
CA VAL A 165 18.57 13.75 7.09
C VAL A 165 18.61 13.31 5.62
N ALA A 166 19.73 12.74 5.16
CA ALA A 166 19.85 12.22 3.81
C ALA A 166 18.90 11.02 3.57
N HIS A 167 18.83 10.09 4.53
CA HIS A 167 17.88 8.97 4.48
C HIS A 167 16.44 9.49 4.52
N LEU A 168 16.12 10.42 5.41
CA LEU A 168 14.78 11.04 5.48
C LEU A 168 14.39 11.66 4.15
N SER A 169 15.29 12.41 3.50
CA SER A 169 15.01 13.01 2.19
C SER A 169 14.72 11.96 1.12
N SER A 170 15.51 10.89 1.07
CA SER A 170 15.29 9.78 0.11
C SER A 170 13.96 9.06 0.34
N MET A 171 13.61 8.82 1.60
CA MET A 171 12.35 8.19 1.98
C MET A 171 11.14 9.08 1.63
N LEU A 172 11.21 10.38 1.96
CA LEU A 172 10.14 11.34 1.66
C LEU A 172 9.91 11.51 0.14
N ALA A 173 10.95 11.38 -0.67
CA ALA A 173 10.85 11.46 -2.14
C ALA A 173 9.99 10.33 -2.77
N GLN A 174 9.66 9.27 -2.00
CA GLN A 174 8.71 8.26 -2.44
C GLN A 174 7.26 8.78 -2.50
N VAL A 175 6.96 9.87 -1.80
CA VAL A 175 5.59 10.38 -1.63
C VAL A 175 5.46 11.84 -2.04
N TYR A 176 6.48 12.65 -1.73
CA TYR A 176 6.42 14.09 -1.95
C TYR A 176 7.28 14.50 -3.15
N PRO A 177 6.80 15.41 -4.03
CA PRO A 177 7.60 15.91 -5.13
C PRO A 177 8.78 16.76 -4.64
N PRO A 178 9.83 16.93 -5.45
CA PRO A 178 11.03 17.68 -5.07
C PRO A 178 10.78 19.12 -4.60
N GLU A 179 9.75 19.76 -5.14
CA GLU A 179 9.35 21.13 -4.84
C GLU A 179 8.42 21.24 -3.62
N HIS A 180 8.07 20.12 -2.99
CA HIS A 180 7.15 20.12 -1.86
C HIS A 180 7.68 20.99 -0.72
N PRO A 181 6.88 21.91 -0.16
CA PRO A 181 7.32 22.84 0.86
C PRO A 181 7.54 22.15 2.19
N LEU A 182 8.70 22.39 2.76
CA LEU A 182 9.09 21.94 4.10
C LEU A 182 9.51 23.16 4.94
N PHE A 183 9.41 23.02 6.25
CA PHE A 183 9.94 23.95 7.20
C PHE A 183 10.92 23.22 8.12
N ILE A 184 12.10 23.75 8.29
CA ILE A 184 13.13 23.17 9.11
C ILE A 184 13.45 24.06 10.30
N ARG A 185 13.78 23.44 11.40
CA ARG A 185 14.35 24.11 12.57
C ARG A 185 15.75 23.57 12.82
N MET A 186 16.71 24.49 12.90
CA MET A 186 18.09 24.15 13.16
C MET A 186 18.34 24.03 14.66
N GLU A 187 19.17 23.06 15.07
CA GLU A 187 19.62 22.96 16.46
C GLU A 187 20.51 24.15 16.82
N LYS A 188 20.15 24.91 17.87
CA LYS A 188 21.01 25.95 18.42
C LYS A 188 20.87 25.97 19.94
N PRO A 189 21.95 25.67 20.67
CA PRO A 189 21.91 25.69 22.12
C PRO A 189 21.50 27.08 22.67
N GLY A 190 20.43 27.10 23.47
CA GLY A 190 20.06 28.29 24.28
C GLY A 190 19.26 29.38 23.58
N SER A 191 18.80 29.22 22.36
CA SER A 191 17.91 30.19 21.69
C SER A 191 16.81 29.53 20.87
N ALA A 192 15.61 30.12 20.88
CA ALA A 192 14.54 29.73 19.92
C ALA A 192 15.01 30.13 18.50
N VAL A 193 15.27 29.15 17.66
CA VAL A 193 15.63 29.38 16.25
C VAL A 193 14.35 29.43 15.43
N PRO A 194 14.17 30.44 14.56
CA PRO A 194 13.00 30.51 13.69
C PRO A 194 13.02 29.36 12.70
N TRP A 195 11.82 28.92 12.30
CA TRP A 195 11.65 27.97 11.22
C TRP A 195 12.10 28.62 9.89
N GLN A 196 12.75 27.83 9.06
CA GLN A 196 13.20 28.22 7.74
C GLN A 196 12.42 27.42 6.70
N GLU A 197 11.85 28.10 5.73
CA GLU A 197 11.17 27.46 4.60
C GLU A 197 12.23 26.91 3.62
N THR A 198 11.99 25.70 3.16
CA THR A 198 12.77 25.02 2.13
C THR A 198 11.87 24.07 1.33
N THR A 199 12.45 23.29 0.43
CA THR A 199 11.76 22.23 -0.31
C THR A 199 12.36 20.88 0.02
N LEU A 200 11.70 19.80 -0.40
CA LEU A 200 12.25 18.45 -0.25
C LEU A 200 13.63 18.33 -0.91
N ALA A 201 13.81 18.89 -2.12
CA ALA A 201 15.11 18.92 -2.77
C ALA A 201 16.16 19.69 -1.97
N GLY A 202 15.75 20.80 -1.32
CA GLY A 202 16.62 21.61 -0.47
C GLY A 202 17.05 20.87 0.81
N LEU A 203 16.34 19.87 1.26
CA LEU A 203 16.68 19.09 2.44
C LEU A 203 18.01 18.32 2.30
N GLN A 204 18.37 17.92 1.07
CA GLN A 204 19.59 17.16 0.79
C GLN A 204 20.90 17.96 1.01
N GLY A 205 20.83 19.28 0.92
CA GLY A 205 22.00 20.17 1.05
C GLY A 205 22.19 20.80 2.43
N LEU A 206 21.39 20.41 3.43
CA LEU A 206 21.42 21.06 4.74
C LEU A 206 22.60 20.61 5.59
N PRO A 207 23.15 21.52 6.43
CA PRO A 207 24.17 21.17 7.39
C PRO A 207 23.61 20.22 8.48
N GLU A 208 24.50 19.47 9.12
CA GLU A 208 24.26 18.34 10.02
C GLU A 208 23.48 18.62 11.34
N ARG A 209 22.72 19.71 11.46
CA ARG A 209 22.08 20.12 12.72
C ARG A 209 20.61 20.53 12.56
N VAL A 210 19.80 19.65 11.99
CA VAL A 210 18.35 19.83 11.95
C VAL A 210 17.74 19.24 13.22
N ASP A 211 17.00 20.05 13.97
CA ASP A 211 16.29 19.66 15.19
C ASP A 211 14.88 19.12 14.87
N ALA A 212 14.20 19.76 13.91
CA ALA A 212 12.88 19.31 13.48
C ALA A 212 12.62 19.67 12.02
N VAL A 213 11.83 18.81 11.36
CA VAL A 213 11.28 19.03 10.02
C VAL A 213 9.75 19.03 10.09
N PHE A 214 9.13 20.11 9.65
CA PHE A 214 7.69 20.15 9.45
C PHE A 214 7.39 20.01 7.95
N ILE A 215 6.48 19.09 7.61
CA ILE A 215 6.07 18.78 6.26
C ILE A 215 4.64 19.26 6.08
N ALA A 216 4.42 20.15 5.11
CA ALA A 216 3.09 20.55 4.73
C ALA A 216 2.28 19.35 4.19
N PRO A 217 0.97 19.29 4.43
CA PRO A 217 0.15 18.20 3.88
C PRO A 217 0.08 18.29 2.36
N CYS A 218 0.04 17.15 1.70
CA CYS A 218 -0.43 17.04 0.32
C CYS A 218 -1.95 17.29 0.24
N ALA A 219 -2.47 17.37 -0.97
CA ALA A 219 -3.91 17.45 -1.18
C ALA A 219 -4.62 16.24 -0.53
N PRO A 220 -5.86 16.40 -0.01
CA PRO A 220 -6.58 15.32 0.67
C PRO A 220 -6.79 14.06 -0.18
N ASP A 221 -6.83 14.20 -1.49
CA ASP A 221 -6.98 13.11 -2.46
C ASP A 221 -5.73 12.24 -2.68
N THR A 222 -4.65 12.50 -1.93
CA THR A 222 -3.40 11.74 -2.03
C THR A 222 -3.26 10.61 -1.00
N SER A 223 -4.23 10.38 -0.10
CA SER A 223 -4.13 9.36 0.93
C SER A 223 -5.13 8.23 0.75
N LEU A 224 -4.69 7.02 1.10
CA LEU A 224 -5.56 5.83 1.09
C LEU A 224 -6.75 5.98 2.04
N GLU A 225 -6.56 6.62 3.20
CA GLU A 225 -7.62 6.85 4.18
C GLU A 225 -8.73 7.74 3.62
N ASN A 226 -8.36 8.82 2.94
CA ASN A 226 -9.32 9.71 2.29
C ASN A 226 -10.00 9.01 1.10
N PHE A 227 -9.28 8.20 0.35
CA PHE A 227 -9.86 7.38 -0.70
C PHE A 227 -10.91 6.39 -0.12
N MET A 228 -10.58 5.67 0.94
CA MET A 228 -11.54 4.79 1.62
C MET A 228 -12.74 5.55 2.19
N GLN A 229 -12.54 6.76 2.71
CA GLN A 229 -13.63 7.64 3.15
C GLN A 229 -14.54 8.02 1.98
N LEU A 230 -13.98 8.32 0.81
CA LEU A 230 -14.74 8.59 -0.41
C LEU A 230 -15.65 7.40 -0.78
N ILE A 231 -15.09 6.20 -0.81
CA ILE A 231 -15.83 4.97 -1.13
C ILE A 231 -16.95 4.70 -0.10
N ALA A 232 -16.64 4.85 1.17
CA ALA A 232 -17.64 4.72 2.24
C ALA A 232 -18.76 5.75 2.07
N ARG A 233 -18.44 6.99 1.68
CA ARG A 233 -19.43 8.06 1.42
C ARG A 233 -20.31 7.77 0.22
N LEU A 234 -19.75 7.24 -0.88
CA LEU A 234 -20.52 6.81 -2.06
C LEU A 234 -21.56 5.75 -1.70
N ARG A 235 -21.24 4.85 -0.79
CA ARG A 235 -22.11 3.75 -0.36
C ARG A 235 -22.95 4.05 0.88
N ALA A 236 -22.82 5.23 1.48
CA ALA A 236 -23.66 5.66 2.61
C ALA A 236 -25.16 5.68 2.24
N PRO A 237 -26.09 5.63 3.22
CA PRO A 237 -27.55 5.63 2.95
C PRO A 237 -28.04 6.77 2.05
N ASP A 238 -27.39 7.91 2.12
CA ASP A 238 -27.62 9.10 1.29
C ASP A 238 -26.55 9.30 0.22
N GLY A 239 -25.75 8.27 -0.08
CA GLY A 239 -24.70 8.25 -1.11
C GLY A 239 -25.26 7.96 -2.52
N CYS A 240 -24.39 7.53 -3.42
CA CYS A 240 -24.73 7.27 -4.81
C CYS A 240 -25.67 6.06 -4.95
N PRO A 241 -26.84 6.21 -5.56
CA PRO A 241 -27.77 5.08 -5.73
C PRO A 241 -27.23 3.93 -6.58
N TRP A 242 -26.31 4.22 -7.51
CA TRP A 242 -25.67 3.22 -8.34
C TRP A 242 -24.64 2.39 -7.55
N ASP A 243 -23.74 3.06 -6.84
CA ASP A 243 -22.71 2.39 -6.03
C ASP A 243 -23.32 1.54 -4.92
N ARG A 244 -24.39 2.02 -4.28
CA ARG A 244 -25.11 1.28 -3.23
C ARG A 244 -25.74 -0.03 -3.70
N LYS A 245 -26.10 -0.14 -4.99
CA LYS A 245 -26.67 -1.36 -5.58
C LYS A 245 -25.60 -2.39 -5.93
N GLN A 246 -24.31 -2.00 -5.94
CA GLN A 246 -23.25 -2.92 -6.32
C GLN A 246 -23.07 -4.04 -5.29
N THR A 247 -22.79 -5.22 -5.81
CA THR A 247 -22.49 -6.44 -5.06
C THR A 247 -21.16 -7.01 -5.55
N HIS A 248 -20.57 -7.96 -4.82
CA HIS A 248 -19.40 -8.69 -5.30
C HIS A 248 -19.61 -9.32 -6.69
N ALA A 249 -20.82 -9.79 -6.96
CA ALA A 249 -21.16 -10.41 -8.25
C ALA A 249 -21.27 -9.38 -9.38
N SER A 250 -21.91 -8.23 -9.13
CA SER A 250 -22.07 -7.19 -10.15
C SER A 250 -20.76 -6.48 -10.51
N LEU A 251 -19.81 -6.41 -9.57
CA LEU A 251 -18.48 -5.81 -9.80
C LEU A 251 -17.48 -6.76 -10.48
N ARG A 252 -17.78 -8.05 -10.56
CA ARG A 252 -16.87 -9.04 -11.16
C ARG A 252 -16.48 -8.73 -12.62
N PRO A 253 -17.39 -8.30 -13.51
CA PRO A 253 -17.00 -7.91 -14.87
C PRO A 253 -16.02 -6.74 -14.90
N TYR A 254 -16.25 -5.71 -14.10
CA TYR A 254 -15.40 -4.53 -14.03
C TYR A 254 -13.98 -4.87 -13.52
N LEU A 255 -13.86 -5.67 -12.46
CA LEU A 255 -12.55 -6.12 -11.99
C LEU A 255 -11.74 -6.84 -13.09
N LEU A 256 -12.42 -7.58 -13.96
CA LEU A 256 -11.77 -8.24 -15.09
C LEU A 256 -11.39 -7.25 -16.19
N GLU A 257 -12.28 -6.29 -16.49
CA GLU A 257 -12.08 -5.21 -17.46
C GLU A 257 -10.86 -4.38 -17.09
N GLU A 258 -10.81 -3.80 -15.89
CA GLU A 258 -9.67 -3.01 -15.41
C GLU A 258 -8.35 -3.81 -15.41
N THR A 259 -8.44 -5.12 -15.12
CA THR A 259 -7.25 -5.99 -15.20
C THR A 259 -6.71 -6.07 -16.63
N TYR A 260 -7.58 -6.22 -17.63
CA TYR A 260 -7.12 -6.28 -19.02
C TYR A 260 -6.70 -4.93 -19.57
N GLU A 261 -7.32 -3.83 -19.14
CA GLU A 261 -6.92 -2.48 -19.50
C GLU A 261 -5.54 -2.14 -18.96
N ALA A 262 -5.26 -2.50 -17.69
CA ALA A 262 -3.92 -2.39 -17.12
C ALA A 262 -2.87 -3.20 -17.91
N LEU A 263 -3.20 -4.44 -18.31
CA LEU A 263 -2.33 -5.27 -19.15
C LEU A 263 -2.11 -4.64 -20.54
N GLU A 264 -3.12 -4.02 -21.11
CA GLU A 264 -3.01 -3.31 -22.39
C GLU A 264 -2.05 -2.13 -22.32
N GLN A 265 -2.10 -1.34 -21.21
CA GLN A 265 -1.16 -0.23 -21.01
C GLN A 265 0.29 -0.73 -20.84
N LEU A 266 0.48 -1.85 -20.14
CA LEU A 266 1.78 -2.51 -20.04
C LEU A 266 2.31 -2.95 -21.41
N ASP A 267 1.46 -3.58 -22.23
CA ASP A 267 1.83 -4.01 -23.59
C ASP A 267 2.23 -2.82 -24.49
N LYS A 268 1.57 -1.67 -24.30
CA LYS A 268 1.85 -0.41 -25.01
C LYS A 268 3.03 0.38 -24.42
N ASN A 269 3.59 -0.04 -23.29
CA ASN A 269 4.57 0.73 -22.49
C ASN A 269 4.08 2.15 -22.16
N ASN A 270 2.75 2.31 -21.92
CA ASN A 270 2.10 3.56 -21.59
C ASN A 270 1.98 3.73 -20.08
N MET A 271 2.96 4.38 -19.46
CA MET A 271 3.00 4.55 -17.99
C MET A 271 1.89 5.46 -17.44
N GLU A 272 1.45 6.46 -18.20
CA GLU A 272 0.34 7.34 -17.78
C GLU A 272 -1.00 6.58 -17.80
N GLY A 273 -1.28 5.83 -18.85
CA GLY A 273 -2.45 4.94 -18.89
C GLY A 273 -2.37 3.86 -17.78
N LEU A 274 -1.22 3.25 -17.59
CA LEU A 274 -1.05 2.26 -16.50
C LEU A 274 -1.36 2.85 -15.13
N LYS A 275 -0.98 4.10 -14.86
CA LYS A 275 -1.32 4.79 -13.61
C LYS A 275 -2.83 4.94 -13.42
N GLU A 276 -3.56 5.25 -14.48
CA GLU A 276 -5.03 5.34 -14.50
C GLU A 276 -5.65 3.99 -14.16
N GLU A 277 -5.31 2.95 -14.92
CA GLU A 277 -5.88 1.61 -14.73
C GLU A 277 -5.53 0.98 -13.37
N LEU A 278 -4.35 1.27 -12.82
CA LEU A 278 -4.02 0.86 -11.45
C LEU A 278 -4.91 1.57 -10.41
N GLY A 279 -5.33 2.80 -10.68
CA GLY A 279 -6.32 3.53 -9.88
C GLY A 279 -7.69 2.83 -9.93
N ASP A 280 -8.14 2.40 -11.11
CA ASP A 280 -9.42 1.72 -11.30
C ASP A 280 -9.40 0.31 -10.69
N LEU A 281 -8.30 -0.43 -10.78
CA LEU A 281 -8.10 -1.66 -10.04
C LEU A 281 -8.17 -1.44 -8.52
N LEU A 282 -7.57 -0.36 -8.01
CA LEU A 282 -7.65 -0.01 -6.59
C LEU A 282 -9.09 0.34 -6.19
N LEU A 283 -9.85 1.01 -7.07
CA LEU A 283 -11.28 1.27 -6.86
C LEU A 283 -12.07 -0.02 -6.71
N GLN A 284 -11.85 -1.02 -7.56
CA GLN A 284 -12.50 -2.34 -7.43
C GLN A 284 -12.16 -3.01 -6.09
N ILE A 285 -10.90 -2.97 -5.68
CA ILE A 285 -10.46 -3.52 -4.38
C ILE A 285 -11.17 -2.81 -3.22
N ALA A 286 -11.23 -1.48 -3.25
CA ALA A 286 -11.86 -0.66 -2.21
C ALA A 286 -13.36 -0.90 -2.13
N LEU A 287 -14.07 -0.97 -3.27
CA LEU A 287 -15.50 -1.28 -3.33
C LEU A 287 -15.79 -2.67 -2.76
N HIS A 288 -15.02 -3.68 -3.15
CA HIS A 288 -15.15 -5.03 -2.60
C HIS A 288 -14.93 -5.05 -1.08
N ALA A 289 -13.91 -4.34 -0.58
CA ALA A 289 -13.62 -4.27 0.85
C ALA A 289 -14.72 -3.53 1.62
N GLN A 290 -15.31 -2.48 1.03
CA GLN A 290 -16.41 -1.73 1.63
C GLN A 290 -17.69 -2.56 1.69
N ILE A 291 -18.06 -3.27 0.61
CA ILE A 291 -19.21 -4.19 0.59
C ILE A 291 -19.07 -5.28 1.66
N ALA A 292 -17.87 -5.83 1.79
CA ALA A 292 -17.58 -6.84 2.80
C ALA A 292 -17.68 -6.28 4.24
N ALA A 293 -17.24 -5.04 4.45
CA ALA A 293 -17.35 -4.35 5.73
C ALA A 293 -18.81 -4.10 6.12
N GLU A 294 -19.65 -3.68 5.18
CA GLU A 294 -21.09 -3.50 5.37
C GLU A 294 -21.79 -4.83 5.74
N ALA A 295 -21.30 -5.94 5.18
CA ALA A 295 -21.78 -7.28 5.50
C ALA A 295 -21.13 -7.88 6.78
N ASN A 296 -20.27 -7.14 7.49
CA ASN A 296 -19.52 -7.59 8.66
C ASN A 296 -18.68 -8.87 8.42
N THR A 297 -18.15 -9.07 7.21
CA THR A 297 -17.32 -10.23 6.87
C THR A 297 -15.83 -9.92 7.02
N PHE A 298 -15.33 -8.90 6.33
CA PHE A 298 -13.98 -8.36 6.47
C PHE A 298 -13.94 -6.89 6.01
N ASN A 299 -12.82 -6.20 6.23
CA ASN A 299 -12.60 -4.82 5.83
C ASN A 299 -11.19 -4.66 5.19
N ILE A 300 -10.90 -3.46 4.67
CA ILE A 300 -9.63 -3.17 4.01
C ILE A 300 -8.41 -3.41 4.94
N THR A 301 -8.53 -3.11 6.23
CA THR A 301 -7.44 -3.34 7.20
C THR A 301 -7.08 -4.83 7.31
N GLN A 302 -8.08 -5.70 7.25
CA GLN A 302 -7.86 -7.15 7.27
C GLN A 302 -7.25 -7.66 5.95
N VAL A 303 -7.62 -7.06 4.83
CA VAL A 303 -6.97 -7.33 3.52
C VAL A 303 -5.50 -6.97 3.57
N LEU A 304 -5.17 -5.74 4.03
CA LEU A 304 -3.79 -5.28 4.21
C LEU A 304 -3.02 -6.15 5.21
N GLN A 305 -3.62 -6.48 6.35
CA GLN A 305 -2.99 -7.35 7.34
C GLN A 305 -2.63 -8.72 6.76
N GLN A 306 -3.53 -9.29 5.97
CA GLN A 306 -3.32 -10.62 5.37
C GLN A 306 -2.17 -10.59 4.35
N ILE A 307 -2.16 -9.59 3.46
CA ILE A 307 -1.09 -9.49 2.44
C ILE A 307 0.26 -9.17 3.07
N ASN A 308 0.32 -8.26 4.05
CA ASN A 308 1.55 -7.92 4.76
C ASN A 308 2.15 -9.15 5.46
N ARG A 309 1.35 -9.91 6.21
CA ARG A 309 1.80 -11.15 6.84
C ARG A 309 2.35 -12.14 5.82
N LYS A 310 1.66 -12.29 4.69
CA LYS A 310 2.05 -13.18 3.61
C LYS A 310 3.39 -12.76 2.97
N ILE A 311 3.59 -11.47 2.74
CA ILE A 311 4.85 -10.95 2.17
C ILE A 311 5.99 -11.18 3.16
N VAL A 312 5.83 -10.77 4.41
CA VAL A 312 6.87 -10.92 5.45
C VAL A 312 7.24 -12.38 5.66
N SER A 313 6.24 -13.27 5.79
CA SER A 313 6.50 -14.71 6.02
C SER A 313 7.22 -15.38 4.86
N ARG A 314 6.98 -14.93 3.62
CA ARG A 314 7.58 -15.53 2.42
C ARG A 314 8.92 -14.92 2.00
N HIS A 315 9.38 -13.87 2.68
CA HIS A 315 10.67 -13.24 2.43
C HIS A 315 11.56 -13.25 3.68
N PRO A 316 11.84 -14.43 4.28
CA PRO A 316 12.66 -14.50 5.49
C PRO A 316 14.12 -14.12 5.25
N HIS A 317 14.54 -14.00 4.01
CA HIS A 317 15.86 -13.49 3.62
C HIS A 317 15.93 -11.95 3.64
N VAL A 318 14.77 -11.25 3.68
CA VAL A 318 14.68 -9.79 3.82
C VAL A 318 14.29 -9.40 5.24
N PHE A 319 13.28 -10.08 5.81
CA PHE A 319 12.68 -9.72 7.09
C PHE A 319 13.11 -10.62 8.25
N GLY A 320 14.00 -11.58 8.01
CA GLY A 320 14.49 -12.55 8.99
C GLY A 320 16.00 -12.79 8.84
N SER A 321 16.44 -14.01 9.22
CA SER A 321 17.85 -14.38 9.26
C SER A 321 18.28 -15.38 8.19
N VAL A 322 17.43 -15.71 7.22
CA VAL A 322 17.74 -16.67 6.17
C VAL A 322 18.64 -16.03 5.13
N SER A 323 19.74 -16.71 4.77
CA SER A 323 20.62 -16.27 3.68
C SER A 323 20.27 -17.01 2.39
N VAL A 324 20.23 -16.28 1.28
CA VAL A 324 20.05 -16.81 -0.08
C VAL A 324 21.21 -16.37 -0.95
N LYS A 325 21.58 -17.19 -1.93
CA LYS A 325 22.74 -16.91 -2.82
C LYS A 325 22.31 -16.36 -4.17
N ASN A 326 21.12 -16.69 -4.61
CA ASN A 326 20.58 -16.31 -5.91
C ASN A 326 19.04 -16.34 -5.90
N ASP A 327 18.44 -15.90 -6.99
CA ASP A 327 16.99 -15.88 -7.24
C ASP A 327 16.32 -17.25 -7.17
N ARG A 328 17.02 -18.33 -7.61
CA ARG A 328 16.50 -19.70 -7.55
C ARG A 328 16.29 -20.15 -6.11
N ASP A 329 17.22 -19.84 -5.22
CA ASP A 329 17.08 -20.14 -3.78
C ASP A 329 15.85 -19.42 -3.18
N VAL A 330 15.60 -18.19 -3.63
CA VAL A 330 14.42 -17.40 -3.21
C VAL A 330 13.15 -18.11 -3.64
N VAL A 331 13.02 -18.50 -4.91
CA VAL A 331 11.83 -19.18 -5.46
C VAL A 331 11.57 -20.52 -4.74
N GLN A 332 12.62 -21.32 -4.52
CA GLN A 332 12.50 -22.60 -3.81
C GLN A 332 12.05 -22.43 -2.37
N ASN A 333 12.60 -21.45 -1.66
CA ASN A 333 12.19 -21.14 -0.29
C ASN A 333 10.75 -20.65 -0.23
N TRP A 334 10.35 -19.82 -1.18
CA TRP A 334 9.00 -19.28 -1.28
C TRP A 334 7.93 -20.39 -1.48
N GLU A 335 8.21 -21.39 -2.33
CA GLU A 335 7.29 -22.52 -2.54
C GLU A 335 7.17 -23.39 -1.27
N LYS A 336 8.29 -23.69 -0.60
CA LYS A 336 8.28 -24.43 0.67
C LYS A 336 7.45 -23.72 1.75
N LEU A 337 7.64 -22.41 1.89
CA LEU A 337 6.88 -21.61 2.86
C LEU A 337 5.40 -21.54 2.52
N LYS A 338 5.05 -21.43 1.25
CA LYS A 338 3.67 -21.47 0.77
C LYS A 338 2.99 -22.82 1.08
N GLU A 339 3.72 -23.92 1.00
CA GLU A 339 3.23 -25.25 1.31
C GLU A 339 3.02 -25.43 2.83
N LEU A 340 3.95 -24.95 3.65
CA LEU A 340 3.83 -24.93 5.10
C LEU A 340 2.63 -24.09 5.58
N GLU A 341 2.42 -22.89 4.99
CA GLU A 341 1.26 -22.04 5.30
C GLU A 341 -0.08 -22.73 4.97
N ARG A 342 -0.13 -23.48 3.86
CA ARG A 342 -1.32 -24.23 3.47
C ARG A 342 -1.60 -25.35 4.45
N SER A 343 -0.60 -26.12 4.81
CA SER A 343 -0.70 -27.22 5.80
C SER A 343 -1.16 -26.70 7.16
N ALA A 344 -0.63 -25.56 7.61
CA ALA A 344 -1.00 -24.94 8.89
C ALA A 344 -2.44 -24.41 8.93
N LYS A 345 -3.04 -24.08 7.76
CA LYS A 345 -4.43 -23.62 7.68
C LYS A 345 -5.46 -24.74 7.62
N GLY A 346 -5.05 -25.99 7.82
CA GLY A 346 -5.95 -27.15 7.79
C GLY A 346 -6.64 -27.38 6.45
N LYS A 347 -6.18 -26.71 5.38
CA LYS A 347 -6.60 -27.03 4.02
C LYS A 347 -6.00 -28.40 3.72
N GLU A 348 -6.86 -29.35 3.35
CA GLU A 348 -6.47 -30.70 2.94
C GLU A 348 -5.20 -30.65 2.09
N GLN A 349 -4.26 -31.56 2.37
CA GLN A 349 -3.09 -31.71 1.52
C GLN A 349 -3.57 -31.79 0.08
N HIS A 350 -3.15 -30.83 -0.74
CA HIS A 350 -3.44 -30.89 -2.16
C HIS A 350 -2.98 -32.25 -2.67
N SER A 351 -3.89 -33.00 -3.26
CA SER A 351 -3.59 -34.34 -3.81
C SER A 351 -2.68 -34.24 -5.04
N SER A 352 -2.60 -33.06 -5.65
CA SER A 352 -1.81 -32.79 -6.85
C SER A 352 -0.97 -31.52 -6.73
N LEU A 353 0.23 -31.56 -7.29
CA LEU A 353 1.08 -30.37 -7.48
C LEU A 353 0.38 -29.27 -8.28
N LEU A 354 -0.53 -29.62 -9.15
CA LEU A 354 -1.27 -28.73 -10.03
C LEU A 354 -2.48 -28.09 -9.35
N ASP A 355 -2.87 -28.55 -8.16
CA ASP A 355 -3.93 -27.94 -7.38
C ASP A 355 -3.60 -26.49 -7.04
N GLY A 356 -4.61 -25.62 -7.09
CA GLY A 356 -4.47 -24.18 -6.83
C GLY A 356 -3.98 -23.37 -8.04
N ILE A 357 -3.94 -23.95 -9.26
CA ILE A 357 -4.01 -23.18 -10.50
C ILE A 357 -5.49 -22.83 -10.72
N PRO A 358 -5.86 -21.54 -10.78
CA PRO A 358 -7.26 -21.19 -10.99
C PRO A 358 -7.76 -21.68 -12.35
N GLN A 359 -8.84 -22.47 -12.35
CA GLN A 359 -9.40 -23.00 -13.58
C GLN A 359 -10.08 -21.93 -14.47
N ILE A 360 -10.27 -20.73 -13.92
CA ILE A 360 -10.85 -19.59 -14.62
C ILE A 360 -9.81 -18.77 -15.40
N LEU A 361 -8.54 -19.09 -15.29
CA LEU A 361 -7.51 -18.43 -16.09
C LEU A 361 -7.77 -18.61 -17.59
N PRO A 362 -7.37 -17.64 -18.44
CA PRO A 362 -7.27 -17.85 -19.89
C PRO A 362 -6.50 -19.13 -20.20
N ALA A 363 -6.89 -19.85 -21.26
CA ALA A 363 -6.38 -21.20 -21.49
C ALA A 363 -4.86 -21.27 -21.70
N LEU A 364 -4.27 -20.28 -22.38
CA LEU A 364 -2.81 -20.23 -22.57
C LEU A 364 -2.07 -19.97 -21.25
N ALA A 365 -2.55 -19.03 -20.45
CA ALA A 365 -1.99 -18.73 -19.14
C ALA A 365 -2.11 -19.94 -18.18
N GLN A 366 -3.23 -20.67 -18.25
CA GLN A 366 -3.41 -21.90 -17.48
C GLN A 366 -2.44 -23.00 -17.92
N ALA A 367 -2.29 -23.23 -19.23
CA ALA A 367 -1.37 -24.20 -19.80
C ALA A 367 0.08 -23.91 -19.39
N GLN A 368 0.51 -22.65 -19.54
CA GLN A 368 1.84 -22.22 -19.11
C GLN A 368 2.06 -22.43 -17.60
N SER A 369 1.11 -22.07 -16.76
CA SER A 369 1.18 -22.28 -15.31
C SER A 369 1.29 -23.76 -14.92
N ILE A 370 0.63 -24.65 -15.65
CA ILE A 370 0.70 -26.10 -15.48
C ILE A 370 2.13 -26.58 -15.79
N GLN A 371 2.66 -26.19 -16.94
CA GLN A 371 4.00 -26.57 -17.41
C GLN A 371 5.11 -26.03 -16.50
N GLU A 372 5.02 -24.79 -16.05
CA GLU A 372 5.95 -24.19 -15.09
C GLU A 372 5.99 -24.97 -13.78
N ARG A 373 4.84 -25.41 -13.27
CA ARG A 373 4.80 -26.21 -12.04
C ARG A 373 5.40 -27.60 -12.24
N ALA A 374 5.13 -28.23 -13.39
CA ALA A 374 5.72 -29.52 -13.73
C ALA A 374 7.26 -29.41 -13.85
N ALA A 375 7.75 -28.36 -14.52
CA ALA A 375 9.17 -28.10 -14.67
C ALA A 375 9.91 -27.94 -13.34
N ARG A 376 9.29 -27.30 -12.32
CA ARG A 376 9.89 -27.11 -10.98
C ARG A 376 10.22 -28.41 -10.24
N VAL A 377 9.55 -29.50 -10.55
CA VAL A 377 9.83 -30.82 -9.97
C VAL A 377 10.65 -31.71 -10.89
N GLY A 378 11.23 -31.14 -11.93
CA GLY A 378 12.09 -31.84 -12.88
C GLY A 378 11.35 -32.52 -14.04
N PHE A 379 10.03 -32.29 -14.17
CA PHE A 379 9.28 -32.74 -15.33
C PHE A 379 9.35 -31.69 -16.44
N ASP A 380 10.52 -31.62 -17.07
CA ASP A 380 10.83 -30.73 -18.20
C ASP A 380 11.90 -31.35 -19.09
N TRP A 381 11.98 -30.90 -20.32
CA TRP A 381 13.06 -31.33 -21.24
C TRP A 381 14.39 -30.68 -20.83
N PRO A 382 15.54 -31.36 -21.15
CA PRO A 382 16.87 -30.83 -20.80
C PRO A 382 17.30 -29.64 -21.68
N ASP A 383 16.78 -29.56 -22.91
CA ASP A 383 17.13 -28.56 -23.93
C ASP A 383 15.93 -28.28 -24.85
N ILE A 384 16.09 -27.38 -25.82
CA ILE A 384 15.01 -26.88 -26.69
C ILE A 384 14.66 -27.84 -27.82
N GLU A 385 15.59 -28.68 -28.26
CA GLU A 385 15.41 -29.58 -29.43
C GLU A 385 14.25 -30.55 -29.24
N PRO A 386 14.08 -31.25 -28.09
CA PRO A 386 12.90 -32.08 -27.84
C PRO A 386 11.60 -31.30 -27.82
N VAL A 387 11.62 -30.04 -27.34
CA VAL A 387 10.42 -29.18 -27.33
C VAL A 387 9.95 -28.89 -28.75
N LEU A 388 10.88 -28.52 -29.63
CA LEU A 388 10.58 -28.30 -31.05
C LEU A 388 10.13 -29.61 -31.75
N ALA A 389 10.77 -30.72 -31.41
CA ALA A 389 10.39 -32.04 -31.97
C ALA A 389 8.94 -32.39 -31.57
N LYS A 390 8.53 -32.08 -30.34
CA LYS A 390 7.14 -32.33 -29.88
C LYS A 390 6.11 -31.46 -30.63
N VAL A 391 6.41 -30.20 -30.90
CA VAL A 391 5.52 -29.35 -31.72
C VAL A 391 5.33 -29.95 -33.12
N LEU A 392 6.42 -30.46 -33.74
CA LEU A 392 6.36 -31.11 -35.06
C LEU A 392 5.62 -32.45 -35.02
N GLU A 393 5.71 -33.16 -33.91
CA GLU A 393 4.97 -34.40 -33.66
C GLU A 393 3.47 -34.11 -33.65
N GLU A 394 3.00 -33.19 -32.83
CA GLU A 394 1.58 -32.80 -32.73
C GLU A 394 1.03 -32.30 -34.07
N MET A 395 1.84 -31.53 -34.83
CA MET A 395 1.41 -31.09 -36.17
C MET A 395 1.16 -32.26 -37.11
N ARG A 396 1.95 -33.33 -37.01
CA ARG A 396 1.75 -34.55 -37.83
C ARG A 396 0.50 -35.30 -37.39
N GLU A 397 0.31 -35.47 -36.09
CA GLU A 397 -0.85 -36.16 -35.51
C GLU A 397 -2.16 -35.47 -35.93
N VAL A 398 -2.23 -34.13 -35.92
CA VAL A 398 -3.37 -33.37 -36.48
C VAL A 398 -3.65 -33.73 -37.94
N SER A 399 -2.61 -33.96 -38.75
CA SER A 399 -2.76 -34.27 -40.18
C SER A 399 -3.17 -35.73 -40.46
N GLU A 400 -2.84 -36.66 -39.56
CA GLU A 400 -3.06 -38.09 -39.71
C GLU A 400 -4.44 -38.53 -39.24
N VAL A 401 -5.07 -37.79 -38.35
CA VAL A 401 -6.37 -38.09 -37.78
C VAL A 401 -7.53 -37.84 -38.78
N GLN A 402 -8.42 -38.82 -38.88
CA GLN A 402 -9.56 -38.75 -39.82
C GLN A 402 -10.88 -38.33 -39.21
N ASN A 403 -11.03 -38.42 -37.90
CA ASN A 403 -12.29 -38.02 -37.26
C ASN A 403 -12.16 -36.65 -36.55
N GLU A 404 -13.29 -35.89 -36.59
CA GLU A 404 -13.32 -34.50 -36.09
C GLU A 404 -13.01 -34.39 -34.58
N ARG A 405 -13.43 -35.36 -33.77
CA ARG A 405 -13.25 -35.34 -32.32
C ARG A 405 -11.78 -35.54 -31.92
N GLU A 406 -11.13 -36.52 -32.56
CA GLU A 406 -9.70 -36.77 -32.33
C GLU A 406 -8.88 -35.57 -32.85
N ARG A 407 -9.24 -35.02 -34.03
CA ARG A 407 -8.58 -33.82 -34.54
C ARG A 407 -8.65 -32.63 -33.60
N ALA A 408 -9.79 -32.45 -32.90
CA ALA A 408 -9.93 -31.40 -31.91
C ALA A 408 -9.01 -31.64 -30.68
N GLN A 409 -8.75 -32.89 -30.31
CA GLN A 409 -7.82 -33.23 -29.25
C GLN A 409 -6.38 -32.92 -29.67
N GLU A 410 -5.94 -33.40 -30.84
CA GLU A 410 -4.57 -33.15 -31.35
C GLU A 410 -4.30 -31.65 -31.56
N LEU A 411 -5.31 -30.87 -31.99
CA LEU A 411 -5.18 -29.41 -32.04
C LEU A 411 -5.02 -28.80 -30.64
N GLY A 412 -5.64 -29.36 -29.62
CA GLY A 412 -5.44 -28.96 -28.22
C GLY A 412 -4.02 -29.27 -27.75
N ASP A 413 -3.51 -30.46 -28.07
CA ASP A 413 -2.15 -30.89 -27.72
C ASP A 413 -1.10 -30.07 -28.45
N LEU A 414 -1.32 -29.75 -29.72
CA LEU A 414 -0.48 -28.80 -30.48
C LEU A 414 -0.43 -27.42 -29.82
N LEU A 415 -1.59 -26.87 -29.43
CA LEU A 415 -1.62 -25.58 -28.71
C LEU A 415 -0.83 -25.65 -27.39
N PHE A 416 -0.97 -26.74 -26.65
CA PHE A 416 -0.24 -26.97 -25.40
C PHE A 416 1.27 -27.09 -25.63
N ALA A 417 1.72 -27.80 -26.69
CA ALA A 417 3.10 -27.89 -27.08
C ALA A 417 3.68 -26.54 -27.52
N VAL A 418 2.92 -25.73 -28.26
CA VAL A 418 3.32 -24.35 -28.63
C VAL A 418 3.47 -23.47 -27.40
N VAL A 419 2.55 -23.53 -26.42
CA VAL A 419 2.71 -22.80 -25.15
C VAL A 419 4.00 -23.20 -24.43
N ASN A 420 4.37 -24.49 -24.47
CA ASN A 420 5.61 -24.94 -23.86
C ASN A 420 6.84 -24.38 -24.58
N LEU A 421 6.81 -24.30 -25.90
CA LEU A 421 7.87 -23.66 -26.69
C LEU A 421 8.02 -22.19 -26.32
N VAL A 422 6.92 -21.45 -26.20
CA VAL A 422 6.90 -20.03 -25.78
C VAL A 422 7.50 -19.88 -24.39
N ARG A 423 7.10 -20.75 -23.45
CA ARG A 423 7.65 -20.78 -22.08
C ARG A 423 9.17 -21.00 -22.08
N TRP A 424 9.68 -21.88 -22.93
CA TRP A 424 11.12 -22.16 -23.05
C TRP A 424 11.92 -20.93 -23.48
N TYR A 425 11.33 -20.05 -24.29
CA TYR A 425 11.95 -18.76 -24.63
C TYR A 425 11.74 -17.69 -23.55
N GLY A 426 11.16 -18.02 -22.39
CA GLY A 426 10.92 -17.08 -21.30
C GLY A 426 9.84 -16.04 -21.59
N VAL A 427 8.93 -16.35 -22.53
CA VAL A 427 7.87 -15.45 -22.97
C VAL A 427 6.54 -15.88 -22.33
N ASP A 428 5.69 -14.91 -21.95
CA ASP A 428 4.32 -15.17 -21.53
C ASP A 428 3.42 -15.41 -22.75
N ALA A 429 2.83 -16.61 -22.84
CA ALA A 429 2.09 -17.04 -24.02
C ALA A 429 0.80 -16.23 -24.25
N GLU A 430 0.08 -15.86 -23.17
CA GLU A 430 -1.15 -15.07 -23.24
C GLU A 430 -0.84 -13.66 -23.75
N SER A 431 0.18 -13.01 -23.21
CA SER A 431 0.63 -11.68 -23.64
C SER A 431 1.15 -11.68 -25.07
N ALA A 432 1.94 -12.69 -25.47
CA ALA A 432 2.46 -12.79 -26.82
C ALA A 432 1.33 -12.88 -27.87
N LEU A 433 0.29 -13.69 -27.59
CA LEU A 433 -0.86 -13.81 -28.48
C LEU A 433 -1.70 -12.54 -28.48
N ARG A 434 -1.89 -11.91 -27.32
CA ARG A 434 -2.61 -10.61 -27.19
C ARG A 434 -1.92 -9.51 -28.01
N CYS A 435 -0.60 -9.36 -27.91
CA CYS A 435 0.16 -8.43 -28.74
C CYS A 435 0.02 -8.73 -30.24
N THR A 436 -0.02 -10.00 -30.61
CA THR A 436 -0.22 -10.41 -32.01
C THR A 436 -1.65 -10.05 -32.48
N ASN A 437 -2.66 -10.25 -31.65
CA ASN A 437 -4.04 -9.85 -31.95
C ASN A 437 -4.16 -8.33 -32.15
N GLN A 438 -3.51 -7.52 -31.29
CA GLN A 438 -3.48 -6.06 -31.43
C GLN A 438 -2.77 -5.65 -32.73
N LYS A 439 -1.62 -6.26 -33.03
CA LYS A 439 -0.90 -6.03 -34.29
C LYS A 439 -1.78 -6.36 -35.50
N PHE A 440 -2.48 -7.47 -35.46
CA PHE A 440 -3.40 -7.84 -36.52
C PHE A 440 -4.53 -6.81 -36.70
N ARG A 441 -5.15 -6.36 -35.61
CA ARG A 441 -6.21 -5.34 -35.63
C ARG A 441 -5.73 -4.02 -36.23
N ARG A 442 -4.54 -3.52 -35.85
CA ARG A 442 -3.98 -2.29 -36.42
C ARG A 442 -3.74 -2.41 -37.92
N ARG A 443 -3.18 -3.52 -38.37
CA ARG A 443 -2.92 -3.76 -39.79
C ARG A 443 -4.18 -3.92 -40.59
N PHE A 444 -5.18 -4.58 -40.01
CA PHE A 444 -6.48 -4.74 -40.66
C PHE A 444 -7.23 -3.41 -40.77
N ALA A 445 -7.17 -2.57 -39.72
CA ALA A 445 -7.73 -1.20 -39.77
C ALA A 445 -7.07 -0.34 -40.86
N TYR A 446 -5.79 -0.59 -41.19
CA TYR A 446 -5.15 0.05 -42.33
C TYR A 446 -5.80 -0.36 -43.66
N ILE A 447 -6.10 -1.65 -43.85
CA ILE A 447 -6.82 -2.16 -45.01
C ILE A 447 -8.21 -1.52 -45.12
N GLU A 448 -8.96 -1.47 -44.00
CA GLU A 448 -10.28 -0.82 -43.93
C GLU A 448 -10.21 0.65 -44.36
N SER A 449 -9.21 1.38 -43.87
CA SER A 449 -8.99 2.79 -44.20
C SER A 449 -8.64 2.95 -45.68
N ALA A 450 -7.79 2.09 -46.24
CA ALA A 450 -7.42 2.10 -47.67
C ALA A 450 -8.63 1.80 -48.57
N ALA A 451 -9.47 0.85 -48.19
CA ALA A 451 -10.73 0.54 -48.85
C ALA A 451 -11.68 1.77 -48.89
N GLN A 452 -11.84 2.43 -47.74
CA GLN A 452 -12.68 3.65 -47.64
C GLN A 452 -12.12 4.79 -48.53
N MET A 453 -10.80 5.01 -48.52
CA MET A 453 -10.15 6.05 -49.35
C MET A 453 -10.33 5.80 -50.86
N THR A 454 -10.41 4.57 -51.28
CA THR A 454 -10.66 4.16 -52.69
C THR A 454 -12.15 4.04 -53.01
N GLY A 455 -13.05 4.31 -52.06
CA GLY A 455 -14.51 4.21 -52.24
C GLY A 455 -14.99 2.80 -52.47
N ARG A 456 -14.23 1.78 -52.06
CA ARG A 456 -14.56 0.36 -52.20
C ARG A 456 -14.96 -0.25 -50.86
N GLU A 457 -15.90 -1.16 -50.92
CA GLU A 457 -16.23 -2.02 -49.77
C GLU A 457 -15.23 -3.16 -49.68
N LEU A 458 -14.79 -3.53 -48.49
CA LEU A 458 -13.87 -4.65 -48.23
C LEU A 458 -14.29 -5.95 -48.92
N GLN A 459 -15.61 -6.20 -48.93
CA GLN A 459 -16.19 -7.42 -49.54
C GLN A 459 -15.96 -7.50 -51.06
N ASN A 460 -15.67 -6.37 -51.69
CA ASN A 460 -15.43 -6.28 -53.14
C ASN A 460 -13.93 -6.25 -53.49
N MET A 461 -13.05 -6.45 -52.49
CA MET A 461 -11.62 -6.53 -52.67
C MET A 461 -11.16 -8.00 -52.76
N THR A 462 -10.19 -8.26 -53.64
CA THR A 462 -9.55 -9.58 -53.69
C THR A 462 -8.56 -9.75 -52.51
N LEU A 463 -8.20 -11.01 -52.25
CA LEU A 463 -7.19 -11.30 -51.24
C LEU A 463 -5.85 -10.64 -51.57
N GLU A 464 -5.44 -10.65 -52.86
CA GLU A 464 -4.19 -10.04 -53.32
C GLU A 464 -4.17 -8.51 -53.13
N GLU A 465 -5.29 -7.84 -53.34
CA GLU A 465 -5.42 -6.41 -53.07
C GLU A 465 -5.31 -6.11 -51.57
N MET A 466 -5.99 -6.90 -50.73
CA MET A 466 -5.89 -6.77 -49.27
C MET A 466 -4.48 -7.09 -48.75
N ASP A 467 -3.80 -8.10 -49.33
CA ASP A 467 -2.45 -8.45 -48.96
C ASP A 467 -1.43 -7.36 -49.35
N THR A 468 -1.67 -6.64 -50.44
CA THR A 468 -0.88 -5.45 -50.80
C THR A 468 -0.91 -4.39 -49.70
N TYR A 469 -2.11 -4.03 -49.21
CA TYR A 469 -2.26 -3.10 -48.09
C TYR A 469 -1.73 -3.65 -46.78
N TRP A 470 -1.83 -4.96 -46.57
CA TRP A 470 -1.22 -5.63 -45.41
C TRP A 470 0.31 -5.49 -45.42
N GLU A 471 0.96 -5.70 -46.55
CA GLU A 471 2.41 -5.50 -46.66
C GLU A 471 2.82 -4.02 -46.53
N GLU A 472 1.98 -3.08 -46.98
CA GLU A 472 2.20 -1.66 -46.75
C GLU A 472 2.13 -1.33 -45.25
N SER A 473 1.13 -1.90 -44.55
CA SER A 473 0.96 -1.68 -43.10
C SER A 473 2.14 -2.19 -42.26
N LYS A 474 2.85 -3.24 -42.71
CA LYS A 474 4.07 -3.73 -42.04
C LYS A 474 5.20 -2.71 -42.02
N LYS A 475 5.30 -1.91 -43.08
CA LYS A 475 6.34 -0.86 -43.19
C LYS A 475 6.08 0.31 -42.25
N LEU A 476 4.85 0.48 -41.79
CA LEU A 476 4.46 1.51 -40.81
C LEU A 476 4.72 1.07 -39.37
N ASP A 477 4.88 -0.25 -39.13
CA ASP A 477 5.22 -0.81 -37.81
C ASP A 477 6.75 -0.85 -37.58
N GLU A 478 7.60 -0.57 -38.58
CA GLU A 478 9.06 -0.49 -38.42
C GLU A 478 9.42 0.81 -37.70
N PRO A 479 10.28 0.75 -36.63
CA PRO A 479 10.61 1.91 -35.77
C PRO A 479 11.41 3.00 -36.49
#